data_fedb0d6fc0b59a199bcd0a589f26d130
#
_entry.id   fedb0d6fc0b59a199bcd0a589f26d130
#
_cell.length_a   1.000
_cell.length_b   1.000
_cell.length_c   1.000
_cell.angle_alpha   90.00
_cell.angle_beta   90.00
_cell.angle_gamma   90.00
#
_symmetry.space_group_name_H-M   'P 1'
#
loop_
_entity.id
_entity.type
_entity.pdbx_description
1 polymer ?
#
loop_
_entity_poly.entity_id
_entity_poly.type
_entity_poly.pdbx_seq_one_letter_code
_entity_poly.pdbx_strand_id
1 'polypeptide(L)'
;MKINKYNSLVFAVLFGFGLSGQAQTKQWTLEECVRYALDNNITIKLSELDVKNAVIDKRGALGNFLPSVNANASHSWNVGLNQNITTGLLQNSTTQYSSVGASVGVDIYKGLQNQNTLRRTKLAIIASQYQLTKMQEDISLNVANAFLEILFNKENLKVKKEQLAIDQKRLARSEEMVNAGTIPRGDLYDLKATAATDQQAIIVAENSVLISKLSLAQLLQLKEFTDFDVIDDTDIKDENNIMAQTPIDIYNKAKETRTELKLAQTNLEIAERNVIIAKGAFQPTLSAFYNFNTRASYSDIITGSTLNTANPTRQIGYVEGTNQAVLEPNYSPVLGGAAPIFDQFNDNKGQSFGLQLSVPIFNGFSVRNNVEKSKVSLERSKIDLEQKSLDLQRNVYTAFTDAKGALNAYESSTVTLEARQQAYNYAKEKYDVGLMNSFDFTQAQTLLTNAQSEVIRTKYDYIFKIKILEFYFGIPIIPIITK
;
A
#
# COMPACT_ATOMS: atom_id res chain seq x y z
N MET A 1 -36.58 -56.92 -17.60
CA MET A 1 -37.72 -57.71 -17.04
C MET A 1 -38.35 -56.83 -15.96
N LYS A 2 -39.66 -56.44 -16.22
CA LYS A 2 -40.70 -55.96 -15.30
C LYS A 2 -40.37 -54.79 -14.37
N ILE A 3 -40.86 -53.53 -14.60
CA ILE A 3 -42.24 -52.97 -14.46
C ILE A 3 -42.80 -53.17 -13.02
N ASN A 4 -43.04 -52.02 -12.34
CA ASN A 4 -44.32 -51.47 -11.88
C ASN A 4 -44.04 -50.32 -10.90
N LYS A 5 -44.51 -49.13 -11.17
CA LYS A 5 -45.85 -48.51 -11.11
C LYS A 5 -46.34 -48.16 -9.69
N TYR A 6 -46.70 -46.93 -9.59
CA TYR A 6 -47.82 -46.19 -8.98
C TYR A 6 -47.50 -45.26 -7.82
N ASN A 7 -47.56 -43.99 -8.13
CA ASN A 7 -48.53 -42.98 -7.62
C ASN A 7 -48.61 -42.76 -6.12
N SER A 8 -48.27 -41.51 -5.74
CA SER A 8 -49.22 -40.68 -5.01
C SER A 8 -48.80 -39.20 -5.07
N LEU A 9 -49.63 -38.43 -5.72
CA LEU A 9 -49.69 -36.97 -5.64
C LEU A 9 -50.09 -36.61 -4.21
N VAL A 10 -49.22 -35.92 -3.47
CA VAL A 10 -49.62 -35.18 -2.29
C VAL A 10 -49.28 -33.70 -2.57
N PHE A 11 -50.33 -32.96 -2.87
CA PHE A 11 -50.32 -31.50 -2.95
C PHE A 11 -50.14 -30.97 -1.52
N ALA A 12 -48.91 -30.66 -1.13
CA ALA A 12 -48.60 -29.89 0.05
C ALA A 12 -48.49 -28.39 -0.38
N VAL A 13 -49.62 -27.70 -0.25
CA VAL A 13 -49.69 -26.24 -0.21
C VAL A 13 -48.93 -25.79 1.03
N LEU A 14 -47.62 -25.56 0.88
CA LEU A 14 -46.84 -24.85 1.87
C LEU A 14 -47.15 -23.37 1.71
N PHE A 15 -48.00 -22.88 2.56
CA PHE A 15 -48.17 -21.49 2.91
C PHE A 15 -46.80 -20.94 3.27
N GLY A 16 -46.12 -20.32 2.30
CA GLY A 16 -44.93 -19.54 2.52
C GLY A 16 -45.32 -18.31 3.35
N PHE A 17 -45.19 -18.41 4.67
CA PHE A 17 -45.03 -17.24 5.52
C PHE A 17 -43.78 -16.51 5.00
N GLY A 18 -44.00 -15.52 4.16
CA GLY A 18 -43.03 -14.48 3.88
C GLY A 18 -42.77 -13.76 5.21
N LEU A 19 -41.74 -14.19 5.91
CA LEU A 19 -41.00 -13.36 6.84
C LEU A 19 -40.44 -12.21 5.98
N SER A 20 -41.23 -11.18 5.78
CA SER A 20 -40.73 -9.83 5.53
C SER A 20 -39.87 -9.51 6.77
N GLY A 21 -38.65 -10.01 6.80
CA GLY A 21 -37.65 -9.45 7.66
C GLY A 21 -37.58 -7.98 7.26
N GLN A 22 -38.16 -7.10 8.05
CA GLN A 22 -37.76 -5.71 8.05
C GLN A 22 -36.23 -5.81 8.25
N ALA A 23 -35.48 -5.54 7.20
CA ALA A 23 -34.04 -5.36 7.28
C ALA A 23 -33.88 -4.21 8.27
N GLN A 24 -33.67 -4.56 9.53
CA GLN A 24 -33.33 -3.60 10.58
C GLN A 24 -32.02 -3.00 10.08
N THR A 25 -32.06 -1.74 9.64
CA THR A 25 -30.87 -1.01 9.22
C THR A 25 -29.84 -1.19 10.32
N LYS A 26 -28.80 -1.95 10.02
CA LYS A 26 -27.73 -2.20 10.99
C LYS A 26 -27.09 -0.84 11.28
N GLN A 27 -27.28 -0.36 12.49
CA GLN A 27 -26.58 0.84 12.95
C GLN A 27 -25.18 0.45 13.41
N TRP A 28 -24.19 1.14 12.87
CA TRP A 28 -22.78 0.87 13.12
C TRP A 28 -22.25 1.79 14.20
N THR A 29 -21.50 1.23 15.16
CA THR A 29 -20.71 2.01 16.13
C THR A 29 -19.39 2.45 15.50
N LEU A 30 -18.71 3.42 16.13
CA LEU A 30 -17.38 3.85 15.70
C LEU A 30 -16.39 2.67 15.67
N GLU A 31 -16.44 1.82 16.70
CA GLU A 31 -15.55 0.63 16.77
C GLU A 31 -15.80 -0.34 15.61
N GLU A 32 -17.05 -0.64 15.29
CA GLU A 32 -17.40 -1.51 14.15
C GLU A 32 -16.93 -0.91 12.82
N CYS A 33 -17.09 0.41 12.62
CA CYS A 33 -16.63 1.10 11.42
C CYS A 33 -15.11 1.00 11.24
N VAL A 34 -14.34 1.30 12.29
CA VAL A 34 -12.88 1.24 12.22
C VAL A 34 -12.40 -0.19 12.00
N ARG A 35 -12.96 -1.15 12.73
CA ARG A 35 -12.60 -2.58 12.57
C ARG A 35 -12.86 -3.07 11.14
N TYR A 36 -14.02 -2.73 10.59
CA TYR A 36 -14.37 -3.09 9.22
C TYR A 36 -13.45 -2.43 8.18
N ALA A 37 -13.10 -1.15 8.39
CA ALA A 37 -12.14 -0.46 7.53
C ALA A 37 -10.76 -1.12 7.56
N LEU A 38 -10.25 -1.49 8.74
CA LEU A 38 -8.96 -2.17 8.89
C LEU A 38 -8.92 -3.50 8.14
N ASP A 39 -10.01 -4.26 8.10
CA ASP A 39 -10.10 -5.55 7.41
C ASP A 39 -10.33 -5.42 5.89
N ASN A 40 -11.00 -4.36 5.44
CA ASN A 40 -11.49 -4.27 4.06
C ASN A 40 -10.86 -3.18 3.21
N ASN A 41 -10.27 -2.14 3.80
CA ASN A 41 -9.75 -1.00 3.05
C ASN A 41 -8.65 -1.40 2.08
N ILE A 42 -8.78 -0.97 0.82
CA ILE A 42 -7.87 -1.33 -0.28
C ILE A 42 -6.45 -0.81 -0.01
N THR A 43 -6.29 0.39 0.57
CA THR A 43 -4.98 0.98 0.84
C THR A 43 -4.21 0.17 1.89
N ILE A 44 -4.91 -0.36 2.91
CA ILE A 44 -4.31 -1.27 3.90
C ILE A 44 -3.88 -2.57 3.23
N LYS A 45 -4.74 -3.18 2.38
CA LYS A 45 -4.40 -4.39 1.64
C LYS A 45 -3.19 -4.20 0.71
N LEU A 46 -3.05 -3.04 0.07
CA LEU A 46 -1.86 -2.72 -0.71
C LEU A 46 -0.61 -2.67 0.17
N SER A 47 -0.70 -2.03 1.33
CA SER A 47 0.44 -1.98 2.28
C SER A 47 0.80 -3.35 2.86
N GLU A 48 -0.16 -4.26 3.04
CA GLU A 48 0.11 -5.67 3.39
C GLU A 48 0.87 -6.41 2.28
N LEU A 49 0.57 -6.12 1.01
CA LEU A 49 1.32 -6.66 -0.12
C LEU A 49 2.75 -6.13 -0.15
N ASP A 50 2.98 -4.88 0.25
CA ASP A 50 4.34 -4.33 0.37
C ASP A 50 5.15 -5.06 1.46
N VAL A 51 4.53 -5.42 2.59
CA VAL A 51 5.17 -6.28 3.60
C VAL A 51 5.51 -7.65 3.01
N LYS A 52 4.61 -8.27 2.24
CA LYS A 52 4.89 -9.54 1.56
C LYS A 52 6.04 -9.42 0.56
N ASN A 53 6.10 -8.34 -0.21
CA ASN A 53 7.21 -8.06 -1.13
C ASN A 53 8.54 -7.96 -0.37
N ALA A 54 8.59 -7.23 0.74
CA ALA A 54 9.80 -7.13 1.57
C ALA A 54 10.25 -8.50 2.13
N VAL A 55 9.31 -9.41 2.45
CA VAL A 55 9.62 -10.79 2.87
C VAL A 55 10.21 -11.61 1.70
N ILE A 56 9.71 -11.40 0.48
CA ILE A 56 10.24 -12.05 -0.73
C ILE A 56 11.66 -11.54 -1.02
N ASP A 57 11.90 -10.23 -0.89
CA ASP A 57 13.24 -9.62 -1.07
C ASP A 57 14.26 -10.18 -0.08
N LYS A 58 13.86 -10.43 1.17
CA LYS A 58 14.71 -11.14 2.14
C LYS A 58 15.06 -12.55 1.67
N ARG A 59 14.10 -13.28 1.05
CA ARG A 59 14.36 -14.61 0.48
C ARG A 59 15.36 -14.51 -0.67
N GLY A 60 15.25 -13.48 -1.54
CA GLY A 60 16.24 -13.17 -2.57
C GLY A 60 17.62 -12.92 -1.99
N ALA A 61 17.69 -12.14 -0.89
CA ALA A 61 18.99 -11.90 -0.20
C ALA A 61 19.59 -13.16 0.44
N LEU A 62 18.78 -14.10 0.90
CA LEU A 62 19.22 -15.44 1.33
C LEU A 62 19.73 -16.26 0.13
N GLY A 63 19.09 -16.13 -1.03
CA GLY A 63 19.50 -16.76 -2.28
C GLY A 63 20.94 -16.42 -2.70
N ASN A 64 21.42 -15.22 -2.35
CA ASN A 64 22.82 -14.82 -2.63
C ASN A 64 23.90 -15.67 -1.91
N PHE A 65 23.51 -16.49 -0.94
CA PHE A 65 24.40 -17.44 -0.26
C PHE A 65 24.34 -18.85 -0.87
N LEU A 66 23.40 -19.09 -1.79
CA LEU A 66 23.20 -20.38 -2.42
C LEU A 66 23.87 -20.41 -3.80
N PRO A 67 24.29 -21.59 -4.27
CA PRO A 67 24.80 -21.73 -5.62
C PRO A 67 23.68 -21.43 -6.65
N SER A 68 24.05 -20.72 -7.71
CA SER A 68 23.25 -20.60 -8.92
C SER A 68 23.58 -21.73 -9.88
N VAL A 69 22.58 -22.35 -10.49
CA VAL A 69 22.74 -23.42 -11.49
C VAL A 69 22.06 -22.96 -12.77
N ASN A 70 22.86 -22.94 -13.87
CA ASN A 70 22.33 -22.57 -15.17
C ASN A 70 22.67 -23.69 -16.17
N ALA A 71 21.77 -23.97 -17.09
CA ALA A 71 22.00 -24.87 -18.21
C ALA A 71 21.74 -24.13 -19.53
N ASN A 72 22.57 -24.39 -20.52
CA ASN A 72 22.43 -23.80 -21.84
C ASN A 72 22.65 -24.87 -22.92
N ALA A 73 21.91 -24.76 -24.01
CA ALA A 73 22.10 -25.55 -25.20
C ALA A 73 22.06 -24.59 -26.39
N SER A 74 22.94 -24.82 -27.36
CA SER A 74 22.97 -24.06 -28.60
C SER A 74 23.20 -24.94 -29.79
N HIS A 75 22.65 -24.55 -30.94
CA HIS A 75 22.96 -25.10 -32.23
C HIS A 75 23.22 -23.92 -33.15
N SER A 76 24.34 -23.98 -33.90
CA SER A 76 24.79 -22.89 -34.76
C SER A 76 25.27 -23.38 -36.12
N TRP A 77 25.06 -22.56 -37.14
CA TRP A 77 25.58 -22.71 -38.49
C TRP A 77 26.53 -21.56 -38.74
N ASN A 78 27.78 -21.91 -39.07
CA ASN A 78 28.80 -20.95 -39.48
C ASN A 78 28.99 -21.08 -40.98
N VAL A 79 28.60 -20.05 -41.76
CA VAL A 79 28.70 -20.00 -43.19
C VAL A 79 29.85 -19.10 -43.61
N GLY A 80 30.78 -19.61 -44.42
CA GLY A 80 31.89 -18.83 -44.92
C GLY A 80 33.21 -19.57 -44.85
N LEU A 81 34.33 -18.84 -44.78
CA LEU A 81 35.64 -19.42 -44.69
C LEU A 81 35.89 -20.05 -43.32
N ASN A 82 35.73 -21.35 -43.25
CA ASN A 82 35.89 -22.14 -42.02
C ASN A 82 37.09 -23.08 -42.12
N GLN A 83 37.76 -23.32 -41.02
CA GLN A 83 38.79 -24.35 -40.95
C GLN A 83 38.09 -25.72 -40.79
N ASN A 84 38.36 -26.61 -41.75
CA ASN A 84 37.95 -28.00 -41.65
C ASN A 84 38.71 -28.66 -40.50
N ILE A 85 37.98 -29.15 -39.49
CA ILE A 85 38.57 -29.73 -38.27
C ILE A 85 39.39 -30.97 -38.59
N THR A 86 39.02 -31.71 -39.62
CA THR A 86 39.63 -32.99 -40.03
C THR A 86 40.91 -32.79 -40.84
N THR A 87 40.92 -31.88 -41.79
CA THR A 87 42.07 -31.66 -42.69
C THR A 87 42.92 -30.46 -42.31
N GLY A 88 42.47 -29.59 -41.42
CA GLY A 88 43.15 -28.36 -41.02
C GLY A 88 43.09 -27.22 -42.09
N LEU A 89 42.51 -27.46 -43.28
CA LEU A 89 42.49 -26.52 -44.39
C LEU A 89 41.34 -25.50 -44.20
N LEU A 90 41.58 -24.26 -44.61
CA LEU A 90 40.56 -23.22 -44.75
C LEU A 90 39.77 -23.41 -46.04
N GLN A 91 38.47 -23.53 -45.92
CA GLN A 91 37.59 -23.68 -47.10
C GLN A 91 36.22 -22.95 -46.83
N ASN A 92 35.61 -22.43 -47.88
CA ASN A 92 34.26 -21.90 -47.81
C ASN A 92 33.29 -23.08 -47.65
N SER A 93 32.72 -23.18 -46.46
CA SER A 93 31.79 -24.26 -46.12
C SER A 93 30.84 -23.80 -45.04
N THR A 94 29.70 -24.50 -44.92
CA THR A 94 28.81 -24.37 -43.76
C THR A 94 29.17 -25.41 -42.72
N THR A 95 29.65 -24.98 -41.56
CA THR A 95 29.89 -25.86 -40.44
C THR A 95 28.78 -25.75 -39.42
N GLN A 96 28.38 -26.88 -38.85
CA GLN A 96 27.31 -26.94 -37.85
C GLN A 96 27.89 -27.44 -36.52
N TYR A 97 27.44 -26.80 -35.42
CA TYR A 97 27.86 -27.16 -34.06
C TYR A 97 26.69 -27.19 -33.15
N SER A 98 26.58 -28.22 -32.32
CA SER A 98 25.69 -28.26 -31.17
C SER A 98 26.55 -28.25 -29.91
N SER A 99 26.15 -27.46 -28.92
CA SER A 99 26.78 -27.48 -27.59
C SER A 99 25.73 -27.53 -26.49
N VAL A 100 26.08 -28.28 -25.44
CA VAL A 100 25.30 -28.34 -24.20
C VAL A 100 26.22 -28.05 -23.04
N GLY A 101 25.80 -27.16 -22.13
CA GLY A 101 26.58 -26.79 -20.96
C GLY A 101 25.71 -26.63 -19.72
N ALA A 102 26.33 -26.82 -18.58
CA ALA A 102 25.80 -26.47 -17.28
C ALA A 102 26.85 -25.76 -16.44
N SER A 103 26.46 -24.73 -15.73
CA SER A 103 27.37 -23.99 -14.85
C SER A 103 26.75 -23.85 -13.47
N VAL A 104 27.55 -24.02 -12.45
CA VAL A 104 27.21 -23.80 -11.04
C VAL A 104 28.19 -22.78 -10.50
N GLY A 105 27.69 -21.74 -9.84
CA GLY A 105 28.52 -20.71 -9.24
C GLY A 105 28.02 -20.32 -7.86
N VAL A 106 28.94 -20.06 -6.92
CA VAL A 106 28.59 -19.58 -5.57
C VAL A 106 29.62 -18.56 -5.09
N ASP A 107 29.14 -17.44 -4.52
CA ASP A 107 29.99 -16.47 -3.85
C ASP A 107 30.36 -16.96 -2.44
N ILE A 108 31.60 -17.33 -2.20
CA ILE A 108 32.08 -17.71 -0.86
C ILE A 108 32.30 -16.46 -0.01
N TYR A 109 32.89 -15.43 -0.60
CA TYR A 109 33.14 -14.15 0.04
C TYR A 109 32.94 -13.01 -0.97
N LYS A 110 32.16 -12.01 -0.59
CA LYS A 110 31.87 -10.84 -1.44
C LYS A 110 31.96 -9.54 -0.63
N GLY A 111 33.06 -9.32 0.08
CA GLY A 111 33.25 -8.11 0.88
C GLY A 111 32.16 -7.88 1.93
N LEU A 112 31.59 -8.93 2.53
CA LEU A 112 30.47 -8.89 3.46
C LEU A 112 29.18 -8.24 2.92
N GLN A 113 29.10 -8.03 1.60
CA GLN A 113 27.91 -7.41 0.99
C GLN A 113 26.66 -8.27 1.15
N ASN A 114 26.77 -9.61 0.96
CA ASN A 114 25.64 -10.53 1.10
C ASN A 114 25.08 -10.51 2.53
N GLN A 115 25.94 -10.53 3.56
CA GLN A 115 25.56 -10.47 4.97
C GLN A 115 24.85 -9.15 5.31
N ASN A 116 25.36 -8.02 4.83
CA ASN A 116 24.77 -6.70 5.08
C ASN A 116 23.51 -6.48 4.24
N THR A 117 23.42 -7.03 3.04
CA THR A 117 22.18 -7.06 2.24
C THR A 117 21.08 -7.82 2.96
N LEU A 118 21.38 -8.98 3.57
CA LEU A 118 20.43 -9.73 4.36
C LEU A 118 19.98 -8.95 5.62
N ARG A 119 20.89 -8.23 6.29
CA ARG A 119 20.55 -7.37 7.43
C ARG A 119 19.66 -6.20 6.98
N ARG A 120 20.02 -5.57 5.86
CA ARG A 120 19.22 -4.48 5.27
C ARG A 120 17.79 -4.93 4.94
N THR A 121 17.63 -6.11 4.30
CA THR A 121 16.29 -6.61 3.96
C THR A 121 15.45 -7.01 5.18
N LYS A 122 16.09 -7.43 6.29
CA LYS A 122 15.39 -7.60 7.57
C LYS A 122 14.85 -6.26 8.11
N LEU A 123 15.64 -5.19 8.03
CA LEU A 123 15.19 -3.84 8.41
C LEU A 123 14.10 -3.34 7.45
N ALA A 124 14.18 -3.65 6.16
CA ALA A 124 13.15 -3.28 5.20
C ALA A 124 11.78 -3.92 5.51
N ILE A 125 11.76 -5.16 6.03
CA ILE A 125 10.51 -5.78 6.52
C ILE A 125 9.93 -4.98 7.70
N ILE A 126 10.79 -4.60 8.66
CA ILE A 126 10.36 -3.80 9.82
C ILE A 126 9.84 -2.43 9.37
N ALA A 127 10.52 -1.78 8.42
CA ALA A 127 10.06 -0.52 7.84
C ALA A 127 8.69 -0.66 7.15
N SER A 128 8.49 -1.72 6.36
CA SER A 128 7.20 -2.00 5.72
C SER A 128 6.09 -2.30 6.73
N GLN A 129 6.41 -2.98 7.86
CA GLN A 129 5.46 -3.20 8.95
C GLN A 129 5.06 -1.89 9.63
N TYR A 130 6.01 -0.98 9.89
CA TYR A 130 5.69 0.35 10.43
C TYR A 130 4.88 1.18 9.43
N GLN A 131 5.16 1.08 8.13
CA GLN A 131 4.35 1.74 7.11
C GLN A 131 2.91 1.21 7.09
N LEU A 132 2.71 -0.11 7.24
CA LEU A 132 1.38 -0.71 7.37
C LEU A 132 0.67 -0.21 8.64
N THR A 133 1.34 -0.22 9.79
CA THR A 133 0.77 0.29 11.05
C THR A 133 0.37 1.76 10.92
N LYS A 134 1.26 2.59 10.34
CA LYS A 134 0.94 4.00 10.08
C LYS A 134 -0.30 4.16 9.19
N MET A 135 -0.43 3.35 8.14
CA MET A 135 -1.61 3.37 7.25
C MET A 135 -2.89 2.99 8.01
N GLN A 136 -2.82 1.97 8.89
CA GLN A 136 -3.93 1.57 9.75
C GLN A 136 -4.33 2.70 10.71
N GLU A 137 -3.37 3.39 11.31
CA GLU A 137 -3.58 4.55 12.16
C GLU A 137 -4.25 5.71 11.40
N ASP A 138 -3.74 6.06 10.20
CA ASP A 138 -4.27 7.13 9.36
C ASP A 138 -5.72 6.83 8.92
N ILE A 139 -6.03 5.60 8.51
CA ILE A 139 -7.38 5.18 8.13
C ILE A 139 -8.32 5.22 9.34
N SER A 140 -7.87 4.80 10.53
CA SER A 140 -8.69 4.85 11.74
C SER A 140 -9.08 6.28 12.11
N LEU A 141 -8.16 7.25 11.99
CA LEU A 141 -8.43 8.67 12.19
C LEU A 141 -9.44 9.21 11.17
N ASN A 142 -9.26 8.86 9.88
CA ASN A 142 -10.16 9.30 8.83
C ASN A 142 -11.58 8.74 9.01
N VAL A 143 -11.70 7.48 9.41
CA VAL A 143 -13.00 6.86 9.73
C VAL A 143 -13.65 7.55 10.92
N ALA A 144 -12.90 7.83 12.00
CA ALA A 144 -13.43 8.53 13.16
C ALA A 144 -13.93 9.94 12.79
N ASN A 145 -13.19 10.69 11.98
CA ASN A 145 -13.60 12.00 11.52
C ASN A 145 -14.90 11.93 10.69
N ALA A 146 -14.95 11.03 9.69
CA ALA A 146 -16.13 10.87 8.85
C ALA A 146 -17.36 10.38 9.64
N PHE A 147 -17.16 9.56 10.66
CA PHE A 147 -18.20 9.10 11.56
C PHE A 147 -18.80 10.26 12.37
N LEU A 148 -17.96 11.08 12.98
CA LEU A 148 -18.40 12.26 13.76
C LEU A 148 -19.07 13.30 12.88
N GLU A 149 -18.63 13.45 11.62
CA GLU A 149 -19.29 14.33 10.64
C GLU A 149 -20.73 13.87 10.33
N ILE A 150 -20.98 12.56 10.25
CA ILE A 150 -22.36 12.04 10.09
C ILE A 150 -23.20 12.39 11.33
N LEU A 151 -22.68 12.20 12.54
CA LEU A 151 -23.38 12.52 13.77
C LEU A 151 -23.74 14.01 13.83
N PHE A 152 -22.76 14.87 13.53
CA PHE A 152 -23.00 16.31 13.44
C PHE A 152 -24.13 16.65 12.44
N ASN A 153 -24.07 16.12 11.22
CA ASN A 153 -25.06 16.40 10.19
C ASN A 153 -26.46 15.85 10.57
N LYS A 154 -26.54 14.69 11.23
CA LYS A 154 -27.81 14.12 11.72
C LYS A 154 -28.46 15.02 12.81
N GLU A 155 -27.66 15.46 13.78
CA GLU A 155 -28.16 16.35 14.83
C GLU A 155 -28.55 17.71 14.27
N ASN A 156 -27.78 18.27 13.35
CA ASN A 156 -28.15 19.52 12.67
C ASN A 156 -29.45 19.38 11.85
N LEU A 157 -29.66 18.27 11.14
CA LEU A 157 -30.88 17.96 10.43
C LEU A 157 -32.09 17.90 11.39
N LYS A 158 -31.92 17.30 12.57
CA LYS A 158 -32.95 17.24 13.61
C LYS A 158 -33.34 18.63 14.06
N VAL A 159 -32.39 19.53 14.34
CA VAL A 159 -32.68 20.93 14.70
C VAL A 159 -33.47 21.65 13.59
N LYS A 160 -33.11 21.46 12.31
CA LYS A 160 -33.85 22.06 11.19
C LYS A 160 -35.28 21.53 11.07
N LYS A 161 -35.51 20.24 11.30
CA LYS A 161 -36.83 19.62 11.30
C LYS A 161 -37.72 20.13 12.47
N GLU A 162 -37.11 20.25 13.65
CA GLU A 162 -37.83 20.85 14.83
C GLU A 162 -38.21 22.30 14.56
N GLN A 163 -37.29 23.09 13.94
CA GLN A 163 -37.55 24.47 13.54
C GLN A 163 -38.77 24.57 12.59
N LEU A 164 -38.75 23.81 11.50
CA LEU A 164 -39.88 23.81 10.55
C LEU A 164 -41.20 23.40 11.21
N ALA A 165 -41.18 22.39 12.10
CA ALA A 165 -42.39 21.97 12.83
C ALA A 165 -42.98 23.08 13.71
N ILE A 166 -42.14 23.92 14.31
CA ILE A 166 -42.57 25.11 15.08
C ILE A 166 -43.17 26.13 14.11
N ASP A 167 -42.52 26.44 12.99
CA ASP A 167 -42.98 27.47 12.06
C ASP A 167 -44.25 27.04 11.30
N GLN A 168 -44.42 25.75 11.01
CA GLN A 168 -45.68 25.23 10.47
C GLN A 168 -46.88 25.41 11.44
N LYS A 169 -46.69 25.16 12.76
CA LYS A 169 -47.73 25.41 13.77
C LYS A 169 -48.08 26.89 13.86
N ARG A 170 -47.05 27.78 13.78
CA ARG A 170 -47.27 29.22 13.76
C ARG A 170 -48.01 29.67 12.51
N LEU A 171 -47.65 29.13 11.35
CA LEU A 171 -48.30 29.44 10.08
C LEU A 171 -49.77 29.07 10.13
N ALA A 172 -50.12 27.86 10.60
CA ALA A 172 -51.53 27.43 10.75
C ALA A 172 -52.33 28.37 11.66
N ARG A 173 -51.75 28.74 12.85
CA ARG A 173 -52.38 29.70 13.76
C ARG A 173 -52.59 31.09 13.12
N SER A 174 -51.57 31.56 12.37
CA SER A 174 -51.65 32.86 11.70
C SER A 174 -52.70 32.89 10.57
N GLU A 175 -52.88 31.77 9.84
CA GLU A 175 -53.95 31.63 8.85
C GLU A 175 -55.34 31.77 9.49
N GLU A 176 -55.57 31.15 10.65
CA GLU A 176 -56.79 31.30 11.41
C GLU A 176 -57.00 32.76 11.87
N MET A 177 -55.97 33.43 12.37
CA MET A 177 -56.04 34.80 12.85
C MET A 177 -56.28 35.81 11.71
N VAL A 178 -55.70 35.62 10.53
CA VAL A 178 -55.95 36.43 9.33
C VAL A 178 -57.41 36.26 8.87
N ASN A 179 -57.94 35.01 8.88
CA ASN A 179 -59.26 34.70 8.50
C ASN A 179 -60.25 35.32 9.49
N ALA A 180 -59.93 35.43 10.78
CA ALA A 180 -60.68 36.13 11.81
C ALA A 180 -60.54 37.67 11.77
N GLY A 181 -59.63 38.20 10.89
CA GLY A 181 -59.41 39.64 10.77
C GLY A 181 -58.56 40.26 11.90
N THR A 182 -57.89 39.45 12.72
CA THR A 182 -57.15 39.88 13.92
C THR A 182 -55.74 40.31 13.66
N ILE A 183 -55.13 39.86 12.53
CA ILE A 183 -53.74 40.22 12.09
C ILE A 183 -53.69 40.58 10.60
N PRO A 184 -52.70 41.39 10.16
CA PRO A 184 -52.50 41.73 8.76
C PRO A 184 -52.14 40.54 7.90
N ARG A 185 -52.56 40.51 6.63
CA ARG A 185 -52.17 39.49 5.66
C ARG A 185 -50.67 39.46 5.37
N GLY A 186 -49.94 40.58 5.57
CA GLY A 186 -48.47 40.67 5.40
C GLY A 186 -47.75 39.66 6.29
N ASP A 187 -48.12 39.57 7.57
CA ASP A 187 -47.50 38.64 8.53
C ASP A 187 -47.61 37.17 8.12
N LEU A 188 -48.75 36.81 7.46
CA LEU A 188 -48.95 35.48 6.92
C LEU A 188 -47.97 35.15 5.78
N TYR A 189 -47.75 36.11 4.86
CA TYR A 189 -46.79 35.89 3.76
C TYR A 189 -45.37 35.79 4.26
N ASP A 190 -44.97 36.55 5.27
CA ASP A 190 -43.65 36.46 5.91
C ASP A 190 -43.43 35.08 6.56
N LEU A 191 -44.45 34.54 7.23
CA LEU A 191 -44.38 33.20 7.79
C LEU A 191 -44.37 32.10 6.72
N LYS A 192 -45.10 32.26 5.61
CA LYS A 192 -45.00 31.36 4.46
C LYS A 192 -43.61 31.35 3.83
N ALA A 193 -43.01 32.51 3.70
CA ALA A 193 -41.60 32.63 3.19
C ALA A 193 -40.63 31.98 4.16
N THR A 194 -40.80 32.20 5.48
CA THR A 194 -39.94 31.53 6.51
C THR A 194 -40.05 30.02 6.46
N ALA A 195 -41.27 29.47 6.44
CA ALA A 195 -41.48 28.01 6.35
C ALA A 195 -40.89 27.40 5.05
N ALA A 196 -40.98 28.12 3.93
CA ALA A 196 -40.36 27.69 2.68
C ALA A 196 -38.81 27.68 2.75
N THR A 197 -38.24 28.69 3.43
CA THR A 197 -36.78 28.77 3.68
C THR A 197 -36.33 27.64 4.60
N ASP A 198 -37.09 27.32 5.66
CA ASP A 198 -36.78 26.19 6.55
C ASP A 198 -36.90 24.85 5.82
N GLN A 199 -37.88 24.68 4.94
CA GLN A 199 -37.98 23.48 4.10
C GLN A 199 -36.76 23.32 3.19
N GLN A 200 -36.25 24.41 2.60
CA GLN A 200 -35.02 24.41 1.82
C GLN A 200 -33.81 24.01 2.69
N ALA A 201 -33.73 24.56 3.91
CA ALA A 201 -32.65 24.23 4.85
C ALA A 201 -32.63 22.74 5.23
N ILE A 202 -33.81 22.11 5.37
CA ILE A 202 -33.97 20.67 5.60
C ILE A 202 -33.38 19.88 4.41
N ILE A 203 -33.74 20.24 3.17
CA ILE A 203 -33.26 19.55 1.98
C ILE A 203 -31.72 19.61 1.92
N VAL A 204 -31.11 20.77 2.21
CA VAL A 204 -29.67 20.95 2.28
C VAL A 204 -29.06 20.08 3.37
N ALA A 205 -29.65 20.02 4.56
CA ALA A 205 -29.19 19.20 5.66
C ALA A 205 -29.30 17.69 5.35
N GLU A 206 -30.39 17.24 4.71
CA GLU A 206 -30.56 15.85 4.27
C GLU A 206 -29.53 15.46 3.25
N ASN A 207 -29.20 16.32 2.30
CA ASN A 207 -28.10 16.10 1.35
C ASN A 207 -26.75 16.01 2.07
N SER A 208 -26.51 16.86 3.09
CA SER A 208 -25.25 16.80 3.88
C SER A 208 -25.11 15.46 4.61
N VAL A 209 -26.20 14.96 5.22
CA VAL A 209 -26.22 13.63 5.84
C VAL A 209 -25.90 12.53 4.82
N LEU A 210 -26.51 12.59 3.63
CA LEU A 210 -26.28 11.59 2.58
C LEU A 210 -24.83 11.61 2.09
N ILE A 211 -24.26 12.79 1.85
CA ILE A 211 -22.87 12.95 1.41
C ILE A 211 -21.87 12.45 2.47
N SER A 212 -22.10 12.79 3.75
CA SER A 212 -21.24 12.30 4.83
C SER A 212 -21.32 10.79 5.01
N LYS A 213 -22.52 10.17 4.88
CA LYS A 213 -22.70 8.73 4.86
C LYS A 213 -21.94 8.08 3.68
N LEU A 214 -22.02 8.67 2.48
CA LEU A 214 -21.30 8.19 1.30
C LEU A 214 -19.78 8.25 1.51
N SER A 215 -19.29 9.35 2.11
CA SER A 215 -17.86 9.50 2.42
C SER A 215 -17.36 8.40 3.37
N LEU A 216 -18.09 8.11 4.44
CA LEU A 216 -17.73 7.01 5.34
C LEU A 216 -17.86 5.65 4.66
N ALA A 217 -18.93 5.40 3.91
CA ALA A 217 -19.12 4.14 3.17
C ALA A 217 -17.98 3.88 2.18
N GLN A 218 -17.45 4.92 1.54
CA GLN A 218 -16.28 4.84 0.66
C GLN A 218 -15.01 4.47 1.44
N LEU A 219 -14.78 5.05 2.62
CA LEU A 219 -13.64 4.67 3.48
C LEU A 219 -13.73 3.22 3.95
N LEU A 220 -14.95 2.76 4.24
CA LEU A 220 -15.26 1.38 4.61
C LEU A 220 -15.22 0.41 3.41
N GLN A 221 -15.22 0.91 2.17
CA GLN A 221 -15.34 0.10 0.94
C GLN A 221 -16.64 -0.70 0.88
N LEU A 222 -17.76 -0.13 1.38
CA LEU A 222 -19.08 -0.75 1.29
C LEU A 222 -19.57 -0.74 -0.16
N LYS A 223 -20.08 -1.88 -0.63
CA LYS A 223 -20.68 -2.00 -1.98
C LYS A 223 -22.05 -1.37 -2.05
N GLU A 224 -22.81 -1.46 -0.97
CA GLU A 224 -24.15 -0.89 -0.81
C GLU A 224 -24.16 -0.01 0.43
N PHE A 225 -24.67 1.21 0.30
CA PHE A 225 -24.66 2.22 1.36
C PHE A 225 -26.05 2.80 1.64
N THR A 226 -27.08 2.39 0.89
CA THR A 226 -28.45 2.91 1.02
C THR A 226 -29.02 2.64 2.41
N ASP A 227 -28.75 1.45 2.96
CA ASP A 227 -29.23 1.02 4.27
C ASP A 227 -28.20 1.20 5.39
N PHE A 228 -27.09 1.92 5.08
CA PHE A 228 -26.04 2.20 6.05
C PHE A 228 -26.41 3.34 6.97
N ASP A 229 -26.32 3.13 8.27
CA ASP A 229 -26.50 4.19 9.28
C ASP A 229 -25.55 4.01 10.47
N VAL A 230 -25.34 5.09 11.22
CA VAL A 230 -24.48 5.11 12.40
C VAL A 230 -25.29 5.49 13.64
N ILE A 231 -24.89 4.91 14.78
CA ILE A 231 -25.47 5.24 16.09
C ILE A 231 -24.51 6.15 16.85
N ASP A 232 -25.05 7.13 17.57
CA ASP A 232 -24.26 7.95 18.49
C ASP A 232 -23.98 7.16 19.78
N ASP A 233 -22.76 6.63 19.86
CA ASP A 233 -22.20 5.94 21.03
C ASP A 233 -21.02 6.75 21.61
N THR A 234 -20.91 8.03 21.23
CA THR A 234 -19.79 8.89 21.60
C THR A 234 -20.11 9.67 22.87
N ASP A 235 -19.65 9.16 24.01
CA ASP A 235 -19.65 9.93 25.25
C ASP A 235 -18.54 11.01 25.23
N ILE A 236 -18.91 12.23 25.71
CA ILE A 236 -17.93 13.30 25.94
C ILE A 236 -17.24 13.01 27.27
N LYS A 237 -16.35 12.02 27.29
CA LYS A 237 -15.54 11.77 28.48
C LYS A 237 -14.08 11.84 28.09
N ASP A 238 -13.37 12.80 28.68
CA ASP A 238 -11.92 12.74 28.75
C ASP A 238 -11.53 11.70 29.82
N GLU A 239 -11.83 10.41 29.52
CA GLU A 239 -11.59 9.30 30.44
C GLU A 239 -10.10 9.20 30.84
N ASN A 240 -9.23 9.69 29.98
CA ASN A 240 -7.79 9.62 30.17
C ASN A 240 -7.20 10.91 30.77
N ASN A 241 -8.04 11.91 31.03
CA ASN A 241 -7.63 13.22 31.56
C ASN A 241 -6.44 13.82 30.79
N ILE A 242 -6.50 13.67 29.43
CA ILE A 242 -5.39 14.06 28.56
C ILE A 242 -5.14 15.57 28.57
N MET A 243 -6.19 16.37 28.83
CA MET A 243 -6.10 17.83 28.93
C MET A 243 -5.36 18.31 30.18
N ALA A 244 -5.18 17.45 31.20
CA ALA A 244 -4.35 17.77 32.37
C ALA A 244 -2.86 17.56 32.14
N GLN A 245 -2.47 16.87 31.05
CA GLN A 245 -1.07 16.69 30.66
C GLN A 245 -0.52 17.97 30.02
N THR A 246 0.81 18.18 30.14
CA THR A 246 1.44 19.27 29.42
C THR A 246 1.77 18.86 27.98
N PRO A 247 1.82 19.83 27.01
CA PRO A 247 2.21 19.50 25.64
C PRO A 247 3.57 18.81 25.54
N ILE A 248 4.51 19.13 26.45
CA ILE A 248 5.84 18.51 26.46
C ILE A 248 5.79 17.05 26.94
N ASP A 249 4.91 16.73 27.88
CA ASP A 249 4.75 15.35 28.36
C ASP A 249 4.13 14.49 27.28
N ILE A 250 3.12 15.03 26.56
CA ILE A 250 2.49 14.38 25.41
C ILE A 250 3.52 14.15 24.31
N TYR A 251 4.36 15.16 23.99
CA TYR A 251 5.42 15.03 23.00
C TYR A 251 6.45 13.97 23.38
N ASN A 252 6.92 13.96 24.63
CA ASN A 252 7.88 12.96 25.08
C ASN A 252 7.32 11.55 24.96
N LYS A 253 6.06 11.34 25.31
CA LYS A 253 5.38 10.06 25.13
C LYS A 253 5.21 9.72 23.66
N ALA A 254 4.78 10.68 22.83
CA ALA A 254 4.65 10.53 21.38
C ALA A 254 5.97 10.10 20.72
N LYS A 255 7.09 10.69 21.14
CA LYS A 255 8.42 10.35 20.61
C LYS A 255 8.79 8.87 20.79
N GLU A 256 8.33 8.22 21.83
CA GLU A 256 8.57 6.81 22.10
C GLU A 256 7.59 5.89 21.35
N THR A 257 6.37 6.33 21.18
CA THR A 257 5.26 5.48 20.70
C THR A 257 4.99 5.63 19.21
N ARG A 258 5.18 6.82 18.63
CA ARG A 258 4.72 7.14 17.30
C ARG A 258 5.42 6.37 16.19
N THR A 259 4.61 5.77 15.33
CA THR A 259 5.04 4.87 14.24
C THR A 259 5.88 5.61 13.18
N GLU A 260 5.58 6.88 12.90
CA GLU A 260 6.33 7.68 11.93
C GLU A 260 7.80 7.91 12.32
N LEU A 261 8.12 8.06 13.62
CA LEU A 261 9.50 8.17 14.09
C LEU A 261 10.23 6.84 14.04
N LYS A 262 9.55 5.74 14.42
CA LYS A 262 10.11 4.37 14.32
C LYS A 262 10.43 4.02 12.87
N LEU A 263 9.57 4.41 11.93
CA LEU A 263 9.81 4.24 10.50
C LEU A 263 11.02 5.03 10.02
N ALA A 264 11.11 6.32 10.38
CA ALA A 264 12.25 7.18 10.01
C ALA A 264 13.57 6.66 10.60
N GLN A 265 13.56 6.21 11.85
CA GLN A 265 14.73 5.59 12.50
C GLN A 265 15.16 4.31 11.77
N THR A 266 14.21 3.44 11.41
CA THR A 266 14.50 2.22 10.66
C THR A 266 15.07 2.53 9.26
N ASN A 267 14.56 3.56 8.59
CA ASN A 267 15.08 4.02 7.30
C ASN A 267 16.52 4.56 7.42
N LEU A 268 16.85 5.23 8.51
CA LEU A 268 18.22 5.63 8.84
C LEU A 268 19.15 4.42 8.96
N GLU A 269 18.73 3.39 9.71
CA GLU A 269 19.51 2.15 9.84
C GLU A 269 19.69 1.43 8.50
N ILE A 270 18.68 1.44 7.62
CA ILE A 270 18.79 0.92 6.25
C ILE A 270 19.83 1.71 5.46
N ALA A 271 19.84 3.05 5.57
CA ALA A 271 20.82 3.89 4.89
C ALA A 271 22.27 3.63 5.41
N GLU A 272 22.45 3.40 6.70
CA GLU A 272 23.74 2.98 7.28
C GLU A 272 24.21 1.66 6.69
N ARG A 273 23.32 0.66 6.56
CA ARG A 273 23.64 -0.62 5.91
C ARG A 273 24.02 -0.45 4.44
N ASN A 274 23.34 0.46 3.71
CA ASN A 274 23.70 0.76 2.32
C ASN A 274 25.13 1.30 2.18
N VAL A 275 25.58 2.15 3.10
CA VAL A 275 26.99 2.62 3.12
C VAL A 275 27.97 1.45 3.34
N ILE A 276 27.65 0.52 4.26
CA ILE A 276 28.49 -0.63 4.54
C ILE A 276 28.54 -1.56 3.32
N ILE A 277 27.41 -1.82 2.67
CA ILE A 277 27.31 -2.61 1.43
C ILE A 277 28.17 -1.97 0.32
N ALA A 278 28.04 -0.66 0.12
CA ALA A 278 28.81 0.05 -0.89
C ALA A 278 30.31 -0.02 -0.61
N LYS A 279 30.74 0.13 0.66
CA LYS A 279 32.15 -0.04 1.07
C LYS A 279 32.69 -1.46 0.83
N GLY A 280 31.80 -2.48 0.95
CA GLY A 280 32.13 -3.87 0.68
C GLY A 280 32.66 -4.11 -0.75
N ALA A 281 32.28 -3.27 -1.71
CA ALA A 281 32.75 -3.36 -3.10
C ALA A 281 34.22 -2.97 -3.31
N PHE A 282 34.92 -2.44 -2.30
CA PHE A 282 36.35 -2.26 -2.30
C PHE A 282 37.13 -3.55 -1.95
N GLN A 283 36.42 -4.53 -1.35
CA GLN A 283 37.06 -5.75 -0.86
C GLN A 283 37.17 -6.79 -1.99
N PRO A 284 38.11 -7.74 -1.87
CA PRO A 284 38.18 -8.87 -2.78
C PRO A 284 36.89 -9.70 -2.77
N THR A 285 36.62 -10.39 -3.88
CA THR A 285 35.58 -11.39 -3.98
C THR A 285 36.16 -12.74 -4.26
N LEU A 286 35.70 -13.78 -3.55
CA LEU A 286 36.08 -15.19 -3.76
C LEU A 286 34.82 -15.96 -4.13
N SER A 287 34.86 -16.59 -5.31
CA SER A 287 33.74 -17.44 -5.78
C SER A 287 34.27 -18.84 -6.11
N ALA A 288 33.41 -19.85 -5.98
CA ALA A 288 33.64 -21.19 -6.51
C ALA A 288 32.76 -21.41 -7.72
N PHE A 289 33.28 -22.14 -8.68
CA PHE A 289 32.54 -22.48 -9.89
C PHE A 289 32.76 -23.94 -10.27
N TYR A 290 31.76 -24.51 -10.94
CA TYR A 290 31.81 -25.78 -11.67
C TYR A 290 31.16 -25.58 -13.02
N ASN A 291 31.82 -26.00 -14.10
CA ASN A 291 31.26 -25.97 -15.44
C ASN A 291 31.35 -27.37 -16.05
N PHE A 292 30.29 -27.81 -16.63
CA PHE A 292 30.18 -28.97 -17.53
C PHE A 292 29.90 -28.44 -18.93
N ASN A 293 30.63 -28.95 -19.92
CA ASN A 293 30.34 -28.66 -21.31
C ASN A 293 30.55 -29.91 -22.18
N THR A 294 29.82 -29.97 -23.25
CA THR A 294 30.02 -30.94 -24.32
C THR A 294 29.56 -30.34 -25.64
N ARG A 295 30.14 -30.84 -26.72
CA ARG A 295 29.85 -30.34 -28.07
C ARG A 295 29.85 -31.47 -29.10
N ALA A 296 29.08 -31.29 -30.17
CA ALA A 296 29.09 -32.13 -31.35
C ALA A 296 29.28 -31.26 -32.60
N SER A 297 30.09 -31.77 -33.53
CA SER A 297 30.32 -31.16 -34.83
C SER A 297 29.69 -32.06 -35.90
N TYR A 298 29.15 -31.46 -36.95
CA TYR A 298 28.59 -32.18 -38.10
C TYR A 298 29.58 -32.27 -39.24
N SER A 299 30.89 -32.28 -38.93
CA SER A 299 31.97 -32.42 -39.91
C SER A 299 32.32 -33.90 -40.11
N ASP A 300 32.68 -34.25 -41.35
CA ASP A 300 33.18 -35.58 -41.69
C ASP A 300 34.40 -35.95 -40.83
N ILE A 301 34.54 -37.22 -40.50
CA ILE A 301 35.67 -37.79 -39.77
C ILE A 301 36.54 -38.65 -40.67
N ILE A 302 37.84 -38.75 -40.39
CA ILE A 302 38.69 -39.69 -41.08
C ILE A 302 38.41 -41.09 -40.58
N THR A 303 37.90 -41.95 -41.45
CA THR A 303 37.57 -43.36 -41.14
C THR A 303 38.67 -44.33 -41.57
N GLY A 304 39.65 -43.86 -42.35
CA GLY A 304 40.76 -44.65 -42.82
C GLY A 304 41.73 -43.83 -43.70
N SER A 305 42.75 -44.50 -44.22
CA SER A 305 43.64 -43.89 -45.21
C SER A 305 43.94 -44.92 -46.35
N THR A 306 43.95 -44.43 -47.58
CA THR A 306 44.25 -45.20 -48.75
C THR A 306 45.49 -44.61 -49.45
N LEU A 307 46.34 -45.47 -50.07
CA LEU A 307 47.46 -45.00 -50.82
C LEU A 307 47.01 -44.13 -51.99
N ASN A 308 47.55 -42.93 -52.14
CA ASN A 308 47.19 -42.01 -53.23
C ASN A 308 47.73 -42.57 -54.53
N THR A 309 46.88 -43.18 -55.35
CA THR A 309 47.26 -43.81 -56.62
C THR A 309 47.81 -42.84 -57.66
N ALA A 310 47.41 -41.57 -57.63
CA ALA A 310 47.86 -40.53 -58.53
C ALA A 310 49.26 -40.02 -58.16
N ASN A 311 49.63 -39.98 -56.86
CA ASN A 311 50.94 -39.58 -56.35
C ASN A 311 51.29 -40.55 -55.19
N PRO A 312 51.73 -41.73 -55.45
CA PRO A 312 51.89 -42.81 -54.47
C PRO A 312 52.99 -42.57 -53.45
N THR A 313 53.89 -41.66 -53.71
CA THR A 313 54.96 -41.25 -52.82
C THR A 313 55.06 -39.76 -52.68
N ARG A 314 55.42 -39.26 -51.49
CA ARG A 314 55.72 -37.85 -51.20
C ARG A 314 57.15 -37.72 -50.71
N GLN A 315 57.85 -36.68 -51.12
CA GLN A 315 59.19 -36.38 -50.67
C GLN A 315 59.11 -35.72 -49.29
N ILE A 316 59.88 -36.27 -48.33
CA ILE A 316 59.95 -35.77 -46.95
C ILE A 316 61.30 -35.11 -46.62
N GLY A 317 62.28 -35.26 -47.47
CA GLY A 317 63.58 -34.66 -47.29
C GLY A 317 64.54 -35.06 -48.35
N TYR A 318 65.83 -34.77 -48.12
CA TYR A 318 66.99 -35.19 -48.92
C TYR A 318 68.06 -35.83 -48.01
N VAL A 319 68.84 -36.82 -48.54
CA VAL A 319 69.96 -37.40 -47.82
C VAL A 319 71.07 -36.38 -47.89
N GLU A 320 71.70 -36.03 -46.75
CA GLU A 320 72.82 -35.12 -46.65
C GLU A 320 74.07 -35.72 -47.41
N GLY A 321 74.67 -34.92 -48.23
CA GLY A 321 75.91 -35.33 -49.00
C GLY A 321 75.60 -35.94 -50.39
N THR A 322 74.47 -36.63 -50.59
CA THR A 322 74.13 -37.22 -51.88
C THR A 322 72.98 -36.50 -52.62
N ASN A 323 72.28 -35.64 -51.91
CA ASN A 323 71.12 -34.90 -52.39
C ASN A 323 69.99 -35.80 -52.94
N GLN A 324 69.93 -37.06 -52.58
CA GLN A 324 68.93 -38.03 -53.00
C GLN A 324 67.59 -37.73 -52.21
N ALA A 325 66.50 -37.73 -52.92
CA ALA A 325 65.16 -37.52 -52.29
C ALA A 325 64.79 -38.71 -51.40
N VAL A 326 64.41 -38.46 -50.17
CA VAL A 326 63.77 -39.42 -49.29
C VAL A 326 62.26 -39.37 -49.52
N LEU A 327 61.74 -40.52 -49.94
CA LEU A 327 60.28 -40.66 -50.25
C LEU A 327 59.63 -41.54 -49.21
N GLU A 328 58.37 -41.14 -48.83
CA GLU A 328 57.49 -41.97 -48.03
C GLU A 328 56.21 -42.27 -48.81
N PRO A 329 55.41 -43.34 -48.51
CA PRO A 329 54.12 -43.60 -49.10
C PRO A 329 53.14 -42.42 -48.83
N ASN A 330 52.53 -41.95 -49.85
CA ASN A 330 51.55 -40.85 -49.78
C ASN A 330 50.14 -41.40 -49.61
N TYR A 331 49.54 -41.21 -48.41
CA TYR A 331 48.19 -41.65 -48.12
C TYR A 331 47.21 -40.47 -48.14
N SER A 332 46.06 -40.68 -48.77
CA SER A 332 44.94 -39.77 -48.75
C SER A 332 43.91 -40.22 -47.70
N PRO A 333 43.39 -39.34 -46.86
CA PRO A 333 42.39 -39.72 -45.88
C PRO A 333 41.07 -40.12 -46.56
N VAL A 334 40.45 -41.20 -46.07
CA VAL A 334 39.08 -41.58 -46.41
C VAL A 334 38.13 -40.92 -45.41
N LEU A 335 37.25 -40.07 -45.90
CA LEU A 335 36.29 -39.36 -45.08
C LEU A 335 35.02 -40.20 -44.96
N GLY A 336 34.49 -40.30 -43.74
CA GLY A 336 33.15 -40.82 -43.45
C GLY A 336 32.25 -39.70 -42.92
N GLY A 337 30.96 -39.92 -42.80
CA GLY A 337 30.05 -38.96 -42.23
C GLY A 337 30.33 -38.62 -40.76
N ALA A 338 29.77 -37.56 -40.26
CA ALA A 338 29.91 -37.16 -38.85
C ALA A 338 29.47 -38.29 -37.89
N ALA A 339 30.16 -38.46 -36.78
CA ALA A 339 29.80 -39.42 -35.74
C ALA A 339 28.41 -39.05 -35.14
N PRO A 340 27.64 -40.04 -34.65
CA PRO A 340 26.36 -39.77 -34.02
C PRO A 340 26.47 -38.73 -32.90
N ILE A 341 25.50 -37.80 -32.82
CA ILE A 341 25.54 -36.65 -31.89
C ILE A 341 25.70 -37.09 -30.44
N PHE A 342 24.96 -38.12 -30.02
CA PHE A 342 24.99 -38.58 -28.62
C PHE A 342 26.32 -39.22 -28.26
N ASP A 343 27.00 -39.89 -29.22
CA ASP A 343 28.31 -40.43 -29.01
C ASP A 343 29.34 -39.30 -28.87
N GLN A 344 29.26 -38.28 -29.75
CA GLN A 344 30.12 -37.12 -29.64
C GLN A 344 29.89 -36.36 -28.32
N PHE A 345 28.63 -36.20 -27.87
CA PHE A 345 28.35 -35.60 -26.57
C PHE A 345 28.92 -36.41 -25.42
N ASN A 346 28.92 -37.73 -25.53
CA ASN A 346 29.53 -38.60 -24.54
C ASN A 346 31.05 -38.50 -24.51
N ASP A 347 31.67 -38.44 -25.68
CA ASP A 347 33.13 -38.45 -25.84
C ASP A 347 33.77 -37.07 -25.54
N ASN A 348 33.03 -36.00 -25.87
CA ASN A 348 33.52 -34.62 -25.76
C ASN A 348 33.17 -33.97 -24.39
N LYS A 349 32.83 -34.73 -23.36
CA LYS A 349 32.52 -34.20 -22.02
C LYS A 349 33.77 -33.50 -21.45
N GLY A 350 33.55 -32.21 -21.13
CA GLY A 350 34.53 -31.41 -20.42
C GLY A 350 34.00 -30.96 -19.06
N GLN A 351 34.83 -30.98 -18.05
CA GLN A 351 34.51 -30.51 -16.71
C GLN A 351 35.61 -29.57 -16.25
N SER A 352 35.23 -28.45 -15.66
CA SER A 352 36.16 -27.55 -15.01
C SER A 352 35.55 -27.04 -13.68
N PHE A 353 36.36 -27.01 -12.65
CA PHE A 353 35.98 -26.47 -11.36
C PHE A 353 37.15 -25.74 -10.74
N GLY A 354 36.82 -24.75 -9.89
CA GLY A 354 37.90 -23.99 -9.28
C GLY A 354 37.38 -22.88 -8.36
N LEU A 355 38.34 -22.13 -7.86
CA LEU A 355 38.12 -20.91 -7.09
C LEU A 355 38.61 -19.72 -7.92
N GLN A 356 37.85 -18.65 -7.91
CA GLN A 356 38.19 -17.40 -8.57
C GLN A 356 38.27 -16.29 -7.51
N LEU A 357 39.47 -15.70 -7.35
CA LEU A 357 39.68 -14.51 -6.55
C LEU A 357 39.72 -13.29 -7.48
N SER A 358 38.89 -12.31 -7.24
CA SER A 358 38.90 -11.02 -7.94
C SER A 358 39.17 -9.89 -6.96
N VAL A 359 40.20 -9.09 -7.22
CA VAL A 359 40.64 -7.97 -6.38
C VAL A 359 40.46 -6.68 -7.19
N PRO A 360 39.55 -5.77 -6.84
CA PRO A 360 39.38 -4.52 -7.54
C PRO A 360 40.53 -3.56 -7.20
N ILE A 361 41.46 -3.33 -8.15
CA ILE A 361 42.57 -2.40 -7.96
C ILE A 361 42.19 -0.99 -8.35
N PHE A 362 41.59 -0.79 -9.51
CA PHE A 362 41.10 0.49 -10.01
C PHE A 362 39.90 0.28 -10.93
N ASN A 363 38.80 1.03 -10.69
CA ASN A 363 37.53 0.90 -11.41
C ASN A 363 36.98 2.25 -11.90
N GLY A 364 37.88 3.21 -12.24
CA GLY A 364 37.44 4.53 -12.74
C GLY A 364 36.61 5.32 -11.72
N PHE A 365 36.91 5.24 -10.42
CA PHE A 365 36.19 5.86 -9.30
C PHE A 365 34.74 5.36 -9.08
N SER A 366 34.26 4.36 -9.82
CA SER A 366 32.88 3.88 -9.73
C SER A 366 32.49 3.50 -8.29
N VAL A 367 33.28 2.66 -7.63
CA VAL A 367 33.02 2.24 -6.24
C VAL A 367 33.11 3.42 -5.27
N ARG A 368 34.12 4.29 -5.43
CA ARG A 368 34.28 5.48 -4.60
C ARG A 368 33.04 6.39 -4.69
N ASN A 369 32.60 6.70 -5.91
CA ASN A 369 31.44 7.54 -6.15
C ASN A 369 30.15 6.92 -5.58
N ASN A 370 30.00 5.58 -5.66
CA ASN A 370 28.87 4.88 -5.08
C ASN A 370 28.86 4.97 -3.54
N VAL A 371 30.02 4.86 -2.90
CA VAL A 371 30.17 5.05 -1.44
C VAL A 371 29.80 6.50 -1.06
N GLU A 372 30.32 7.51 -1.80
CA GLU A 372 29.99 8.91 -1.51
C GLU A 372 28.47 9.20 -1.70
N LYS A 373 27.86 8.70 -2.77
CA LYS A 373 26.41 8.78 -2.96
C LYS A 373 25.64 8.13 -1.80
N SER A 374 26.10 6.97 -1.32
CA SER A 374 25.48 6.28 -0.18
C SER A 374 25.61 7.09 1.12
N LYS A 375 26.74 7.78 1.34
CA LYS A 375 26.92 8.70 2.49
C LYS A 375 25.99 9.92 2.40
N VAL A 376 25.82 10.51 1.22
CA VAL A 376 24.87 11.61 1.00
C VAL A 376 23.44 11.12 1.30
N SER A 377 23.08 9.91 0.88
CA SER A 377 21.78 9.31 1.20
C SER A 377 21.61 9.07 2.70
N LEU A 378 22.66 8.67 3.40
CA LEU A 378 22.66 8.53 4.86
C LEU A 378 22.43 9.87 5.56
N GLU A 379 23.13 10.92 5.12
CA GLU A 379 22.96 12.27 5.67
C GLU A 379 21.55 12.79 5.45
N ARG A 380 20.99 12.55 4.26
CA ARG A 380 19.59 12.87 3.96
C ARG A 380 18.63 12.14 4.92
N SER A 381 18.87 10.86 5.23
CA SER A 381 18.02 10.10 6.17
C SER A 381 18.11 10.64 7.61
N LYS A 382 19.26 11.16 8.03
CA LYS A 382 19.41 11.83 9.34
C LYS A 382 18.57 13.12 9.42
N ILE A 383 18.67 13.93 8.39
CA ILE A 383 17.90 15.19 8.29
C ILE A 383 16.41 14.88 8.24
N ASP A 384 15.97 13.81 7.52
CA ASP A 384 14.57 13.39 7.48
C ASP A 384 14.07 12.97 8.86
N LEU A 385 14.85 12.21 9.63
CA LEU A 385 14.51 11.85 11.01
C LEU A 385 14.37 13.08 11.91
N GLU A 386 15.29 14.05 11.80
CA GLU A 386 15.21 15.32 12.53
C GLU A 386 13.93 16.10 12.13
N GLN A 387 13.67 16.21 10.82
CA GLN A 387 12.45 16.87 10.32
C GLN A 387 11.19 16.20 10.86
N LYS A 388 11.11 14.84 10.86
CA LYS A 388 9.97 14.12 11.43
C LYS A 388 9.80 14.36 12.93
N SER A 389 10.90 14.49 13.67
CA SER A 389 10.85 14.84 15.09
C SER A 389 10.30 16.25 15.34
N LEU A 390 10.73 17.23 14.53
CA LEU A 390 10.21 18.61 14.59
C LEU A 390 8.73 18.68 14.16
N ASP A 391 8.36 17.95 13.12
CA ASP A 391 6.98 17.87 12.67
C ASP A 391 6.07 17.25 13.75
N LEU A 392 6.53 16.17 14.42
CA LEU A 392 5.80 15.58 15.53
C LEU A 392 5.61 16.57 16.67
N GLN A 393 6.67 17.29 17.05
CA GLN A 393 6.57 18.33 18.07
C GLN A 393 5.53 19.38 17.72
N ARG A 394 5.62 19.96 16.50
CA ARG A 394 4.63 20.91 16.01
C ARG A 394 3.21 20.34 16.06
N ASN A 395 3.01 19.11 15.55
CA ASN A 395 1.69 18.49 15.47
C ASN A 395 1.09 18.26 16.86
N VAL A 396 1.88 17.82 17.83
CA VAL A 396 1.42 17.66 19.23
C VAL A 396 1.01 19.01 19.83
N TYR A 397 1.83 20.06 19.67
CA TYR A 397 1.49 21.39 20.18
C TYR A 397 0.24 21.97 19.48
N THR A 398 0.11 21.77 18.18
CA THR A 398 -1.09 22.17 17.43
C THR A 398 -2.31 21.41 17.92
N ALA A 399 -2.23 20.08 18.05
CA ALA A 399 -3.35 19.26 18.52
C ALA A 399 -3.80 19.65 19.94
N PHE A 400 -2.85 19.94 20.84
CA PHE A 400 -3.16 20.42 22.19
C PHE A 400 -3.85 21.78 22.18
N THR A 401 -3.33 22.72 21.38
CA THR A 401 -3.91 24.07 21.28
C THR A 401 -5.31 24.02 20.66
N ASP A 402 -5.48 23.21 19.61
CA ASP A 402 -6.76 22.96 18.95
C ASP A 402 -7.79 22.35 19.91
N ALA A 403 -7.40 21.32 20.68
CA ALA A 403 -8.26 20.68 21.66
C ALA A 403 -8.71 21.64 22.76
N LYS A 404 -7.77 22.48 23.27
CA LYS A 404 -8.07 23.50 24.24
C LYS A 404 -8.99 24.61 23.67
N GLY A 405 -8.74 25.02 22.44
CA GLY A 405 -9.58 25.99 21.73
C GLY A 405 -11.00 25.45 21.48
N ALA A 406 -11.12 24.17 21.08
CA ALA A 406 -12.39 23.52 20.88
C ALA A 406 -13.18 23.33 22.17
N LEU A 407 -12.52 23.01 23.29
CA LEU A 407 -13.16 22.97 24.61
C LEU A 407 -13.75 24.33 24.99
N ASN A 408 -12.95 25.38 24.93
CA ASN A 408 -13.43 26.74 25.26
C ASN A 408 -14.58 27.19 24.33
N ALA A 409 -14.52 26.83 23.04
CA ALA A 409 -15.60 27.12 22.08
C ALA A 409 -16.88 26.35 22.43
N TYR A 410 -16.77 25.08 22.82
CA TYR A 410 -17.91 24.27 23.25
C TYR A 410 -18.56 24.84 24.53
N GLU A 411 -17.76 25.16 25.56
CA GLU A 411 -18.24 25.78 26.80
C GLU A 411 -18.95 27.13 26.51
N SER A 412 -18.33 27.99 25.72
CA SER A 412 -18.88 29.30 25.35
C SER A 412 -20.17 29.20 24.55
N SER A 413 -20.24 28.24 23.62
CA SER A 413 -21.45 27.97 22.82
C SER A 413 -22.60 27.45 23.66
N THR A 414 -22.28 26.61 24.68
CA THR A 414 -23.27 26.08 25.63
C THR A 414 -23.89 27.21 26.45
N VAL A 415 -23.08 28.13 26.99
CA VAL A 415 -23.59 29.33 27.71
C VAL A 415 -24.42 30.21 26.79
N THR A 416 -23.99 30.36 25.53
CA THR A 416 -24.71 31.13 24.51
C THR A 416 -26.09 30.50 24.22
N LEU A 417 -26.13 29.17 24.08
CA LEU A 417 -27.41 28.45 23.88
C LEU A 417 -28.35 28.65 25.03
N GLU A 418 -27.91 28.53 26.28
CA GLU A 418 -28.72 28.73 27.48
C GLU A 418 -29.33 30.16 27.51
N ALA A 419 -28.50 31.19 27.26
CA ALA A 419 -28.95 32.57 27.20
C ALA A 419 -29.96 32.82 26.06
N ARG A 420 -29.72 32.24 24.85
CA ARG A 420 -30.67 32.35 23.72
C ARG A 420 -31.95 31.60 23.96
N GLN A 421 -31.93 30.46 24.65
CA GLN A 421 -33.14 29.75 25.04
C GLN A 421 -34.01 30.58 25.97
N GLN A 422 -33.41 31.23 26.97
CA GLN A 422 -34.17 32.13 27.86
C GLN A 422 -34.73 33.33 27.12
N ALA A 423 -33.95 33.99 26.25
CA ALA A 423 -34.38 35.11 25.43
C ALA A 423 -35.55 34.71 24.51
N TYR A 424 -35.49 33.52 23.90
CA TYR A 424 -36.59 32.97 23.09
C TYR A 424 -37.85 32.71 23.93
N ASN A 425 -37.72 32.15 25.14
CA ASN A 425 -38.87 31.91 26.01
C ASN A 425 -39.59 33.23 26.35
N TYR A 426 -38.84 34.28 26.73
CA TYR A 426 -39.44 35.61 26.97
C TYR A 426 -40.04 36.23 25.70
N ALA A 427 -39.39 36.09 24.55
CA ALA A 427 -39.94 36.55 23.29
C ALA A 427 -41.24 35.84 22.93
N LYS A 428 -41.30 34.52 23.16
CA LYS A 428 -42.48 33.71 22.94
C LYS A 428 -43.66 34.15 23.82
N GLU A 429 -43.44 34.35 25.13
CA GLU A 429 -44.48 34.85 26.04
C GLU A 429 -45.02 36.20 25.61
N LYS A 430 -44.14 37.17 25.21
CA LYS A 430 -44.57 38.47 24.70
C LYS A 430 -45.34 38.38 23.39
N TYR A 431 -44.91 37.50 22.49
CA TYR A 431 -45.57 37.28 21.21
C TYR A 431 -46.97 36.63 21.41
N ASP A 432 -47.07 35.65 22.31
CA ASP A 432 -48.31 34.93 22.57
C ASP A 432 -49.40 35.84 23.18
N VAL A 433 -48.99 36.91 23.90
CA VAL A 433 -49.96 37.94 24.47
C VAL A 433 -50.07 39.20 23.58
N GLY A 434 -49.46 39.20 22.38
CA GLY A 434 -49.56 40.31 21.42
C GLY A 434 -48.68 41.53 21.71
N LEU A 435 -47.71 41.41 22.62
CA LEU A 435 -46.75 42.48 22.99
C LEU A 435 -45.49 42.51 22.15
N MET A 436 -45.35 41.61 21.19
CA MET A 436 -44.22 41.52 20.26
C MET A 436 -44.72 41.24 18.84
N ASN A 437 -44.11 41.87 17.86
CA ASN A 437 -44.41 41.60 16.44
C ASN A 437 -43.80 40.29 15.94
N SER A 438 -44.27 39.80 14.80
CA SER A 438 -43.84 38.54 14.20
C SER A 438 -42.36 38.55 13.78
N PHE A 439 -41.83 39.69 13.32
CA PHE A 439 -40.44 39.84 12.87
C PHE A 439 -39.47 39.67 14.03
N ASP A 440 -39.66 40.40 15.14
CA ASP A 440 -38.78 40.34 16.31
C ASP A 440 -38.80 38.94 16.96
N PHE A 441 -39.97 38.28 16.97
CA PHE A 441 -40.07 36.90 17.45
C PHE A 441 -39.31 35.93 16.54
N THR A 442 -39.44 36.02 15.20
CA THR A 442 -38.71 35.20 14.25
C THR A 442 -37.21 35.40 14.37
N GLN A 443 -36.76 36.64 14.63
CA GLN A 443 -35.35 36.90 14.89
C GLN A 443 -34.86 36.18 16.15
N ALA A 444 -35.59 36.24 17.27
CA ALA A 444 -35.24 35.54 18.50
C ALA A 444 -35.15 34.02 18.28
N GLN A 445 -36.09 33.46 17.50
CA GLN A 445 -36.11 32.05 17.13
C GLN A 445 -34.89 31.66 16.24
N THR A 446 -34.56 32.46 15.24
CA THR A 446 -33.42 32.25 14.37
C THR A 446 -32.09 32.25 15.16
N LEU A 447 -31.96 33.18 16.13
CA LEU A 447 -30.80 33.24 17.00
C LEU A 447 -30.66 31.99 17.89
N LEU A 448 -31.79 31.45 18.39
CA LEU A 448 -31.81 30.20 19.14
C LEU A 448 -31.37 29.01 18.25
N THR A 449 -31.96 28.88 17.06
CA THR A 449 -31.63 27.81 16.11
C THR A 449 -30.15 27.81 15.71
N ASN A 450 -29.59 29.01 15.50
CA ASN A 450 -28.17 29.15 15.20
C ASN A 450 -27.29 28.72 16.41
N ALA A 451 -27.70 29.10 17.63
CA ALA A 451 -26.99 28.68 18.84
C ALA A 451 -27.05 27.17 19.06
N GLN A 452 -28.19 26.52 18.77
CA GLN A 452 -28.34 25.07 18.81
C GLN A 452 -27.41 24.39 17.81
N SER A 453 -27.37 24.84 16.56
CA SER A 453 -26.46 24.31 15.53
C SER A 453 -25.02 24.51 15.89
N GLU A 454 -24.65 25.66 16.52
CA GLU A 454 -23.30 25.97 16.94
C GLU A 454 -22.80 25.08 18.09
N VAL A 455 -23.65 24.79 19.09
CA VAL A 455 -23.30 23.85 20.17
C VAL A 455 -23.05 22.45 19.62
N ILE A 456 -23.88 21.99 18.69
CA ILE A 456 -23.67 20.67 18.03
C ILE A 456 -22.34 20.66 17.30
N ARG A 457 -22.02 21.69 16.53
CA ARG A 457 -20.78 21.81 15.79
C ARG A 457 -19.56 21.79 16.72
N THR A 458 -19.55 22.62 17.75
CA THR A 458 -18.43 22.71 18.71
C THR A 458 -18.28 21.46 19.56
N LYS A 459 -19.38 20.76 19.88
CA LYS A 459 -19.37 19.45 20.57
C LYS A 459 -18.58 18.42 19.79
N TYR A 460 -18.95 18.17 18.53
CA TYR A 460 -18.29 17.14 17.73
C TYR A 460 -16.87 17.53 17.31
N ASP A 461 -16.59 18.83 17.11
CA ASP A 461 -15.23 19.33 16.91
C ASP A 461 -14.34 19.04 18.13
N TYR A 462 -14.81 19.33 19.34
CA TYR A 462 -14.08 19.02 20.59
C TYR A 462 -13.83 17.52 20.74
N ILE A 463 -14.83 16.66 20.53
CA ILE A 463 -14.65 15.20 20.59
C ILE A 463 -13.55 14.76 19.62
N PHE A 464 -13.56 15.26 18.39
CA PHE A 464 -12.53 14.90 17.39
C PHE A 464 -11.15 15.37 17.79
N LYS A 465 -10.99 16.62 18.26
CA LYS A 465 -9.72 17.18 18.69
C LYS A 465 -9.13 16.43 19.88
N ILE A 466 -9.96 16.00 20.85
CA ILE A 466 -9.51 15.15 21.96
C ILE A 466 -9.02 13.80 21.44
N LYS A 467 -9.74 13.16 20.52
CA LYS A 467 -9.32 11.87 19.94
C LYS A 467 -7.98 11.96 19.18
N ILE A 468 -7.71 13.07 18.49
CA ILE A 468 -6.40 13.34 17.89
C ILE A 468 -5.32 13.48 18.98
N LEU A 469 -5.61 14.16 20.08
CA LEU A 469 -4.64 14.36 21.17
C LEU A 469 -4.33 13.03 21.88
N GLU A 470 -5.36 12.23 22.16
CA GLU A 470 -5.21 10.87 22.72
C GLU A 470 -4.36 9.99 21.80
N PHE A 471 -4.58 10.08 20.48
CA PHE A 471 -3.81 9.37 19.49
C PHE A 471 -2.31 9.74 19.53
N TYR A 472 -1.96 11.03 19.65
CA TYR A 472 -0.57 11.45 19.83
C TYR A 472 0.02 10.97 21.17
N PHE A 473 -0.77 10.89 22.20
CA PHE A 473 -0.33 10.33 23.50
C PHE A 473 -0.05 8.82 23.43
N GLY A 474 -0.49 8.16 22.37
CA GLY A 474 -0.33 6.72 22.14
C GLY A 474 -1.53 5.88 22.56
N ILE A 475 -2.67 6.52 22.80
CA ILE A 475 -3.94 5.84 23.03
C ILE A 475 -4.56 5.57 21.64
N PRO A 476 -4.76 4.31 21.25
CA PRO A 476 -5.37 4.01 19.98
C PRO A 476 -6.84 4.43 19.98
N ILE A 477 -7.36 4.88 18.83
CA ILE A 477 -8.77 5.26 18.66
C ILE A 477 -9.70 4.11 19.05
N ILE A 478 -9.27 2.90 18.75
CA ILE A 478 -9.88 1.64 19.18
C ILE A 478 -8.75 0.69 19.56
N PRO A 479 -8.92 -0.15 20.61
CA PRO A 479 -7.94 -1.18 20.93
C PRO A 479 -7.73 -2.09 19.70
N ILE A 480 -6.57 -1.99 19.06
CA ILE A 480 -6.20 -2.89 17.97
C ILE A 480 -5.91 -4.24 18.61
N ILE A 481 -6.84 -5.18 18.48
CA ILE A 481 -6.60 -6.57 18.82
C ILE A 481 -5.62 -7.11 17.77
N THR A 482 -4.34 -7.08 18.08
CA THR A 482 -3.31 -7.74 17.24
C THR A 482 -3.63 -9.24 17.20
N LYS A 483 -4.03 -9.71 16.01
CA LYS A 483 -4.16 -11.13 15.70
C LYS A 483 -2.79 -11.82 15.61
#